data_4a493615a620af2e812dc12ba921c583
#
_entry.id   4a493615a620af2e812dc12ba921c583
#
_cell.length_a   1.000
_cell.length_b   1.000
_cell.length_c   1.000
_cell.angle_alpha   90.00
_cell.angle_beta   90.00
_cell.angle_gamma   90.00
#
_symmetry.space_group_name_H-M   'P 1'
#
loop_
_entity.id
_entity.type
_entity.pdbx_description
1 polymer ?
#
loop_
_entity_poly.entity_id
_entity_poly.type
_entity_poly.pdbx_seq_one_letter_code
_entity_poly.pdbx_strand_id
1 'polypeptide(L)'
;VSRILISALFLLSAIAKLYPTPLYGITKVFEEGQLIPMGFSTEIAPFFSRLIIGFEFFIAFAILQSHYIKKLIIPSTILLLAVFSIDLSLDIFAGNEENCGCFGQLIPMTPSQALIKNILTLLILFFLFKNVNDKKNSSFLLLFNGFLVITVLMFSLLPIATNSSNKQISSFSNYVIPEFNINDGKKVLCFFDAGCEHCMDAAKSLTDLSTLNTDFPEVHIIFSDTEEGKIPEFLEYS
;
A
#
# COMPACT_ATOMS: atom_id res chain seq x y z
N VAL A 1 -25.11 8.83 -14.94
CA VAL A 1 -24.58 7.47 -14.76
C VAL A 1 -23.05 7.50 -14.82
N SER A 2 -22.38 7.95 -15.90
CA SER A 2 -20.91 7.93 -16.05
C SER A 2 -20.15 8.62 -14.90
N ARG A 3 -20.64 9.78 -14.42
CA ARG A 3 -20.02 10.49 -13.28
C ARG A 3 -20.08 9.69 -11.98
N ILE A 4 -21.20 9.03 -11.72
CA ILE A 4 -21.36 8.16 -10.54
C ILE A 4 -20.43 6.96 -10.63
N LEU A 5 -20.31 6.37 -11.82
CA LEU A 5 -19.43 5.22 -12.02
C LEU A 5 -17.96 5.58 -11.77
N ILE A 6 -17.49 6.71 -12.31
CA ILE A 6 -16.11 7.17 -12.07
C ILE A 6 -15.90 7.55 -10.60
N SER A 7 -16.87 8.23 -9.98
CA SER A 7 -16.82 8.55 -8.55
C SER A 7 -16.67 7.30 -7.70
N ALA A 8 -17.52 6.29 -7.94
CA ALA A 8 -17.47 5.02 -7.21
C ALA A 8 -16.13 4.28 -7.40
N LEU A 9 -15.59 4.29 -8.63
CA LEU A 9 -14.32 3.66 -8.94
C LEU A 9 -13.15 4.32 -8.20
N PHE A 10 -13.07 5.65 -8.19
CA PHE A 10 -12.03 6.37 -7.46
C PHE A 10 -12.18 6.26 -5.95
N LEU A 11 -13.42 6.29 -5.45
CA LEU A 11 -13.70 6.06 -4.04
C LEU A 11 -13.26 4.66 -3.59
N LEU A 12 -13.60 3.64 -4.38
CA LEU A 12 -13.18 2.26 -4.13
C LEU A 12 -11.66 2.12 -4.18
N SER A 13 -10.99 2.75 -5.17
CA SER A 13 -9.53 2.75 -5.29
C SER A 13 -8.85 3.36 -4.04
N ALA A 14 -9.34 4.52 -3.59
CA ALA A 14 -8.81 5.18 -2.41
C ALA A 14 -9.01 4.35 -1.13
N ILE A 15 -10.21 3.80 -0.93
CA ILE A 15 -10.52 2.95 0.24
C ILE A 15 -9.69 1.67 0.20
N ALA A 16 -9.56 1.04 -0.96
CA ALA A 16 -8.84 -0.22 -1.11
C ALA A 16 -7.34 -0.07 -0.78
N LYS A 17 -6.74 1.08 -1.10
CA LYS A 17 -5.35 1.40 -0.72
C LYS A 17 -5.19 1.62 0.79
N LEU A 18 -6.27 1.90 1.51
CA LEU A 18 -6.28 2.08 2.97
C LEU A 18 -6.56 0.79 3.74
N TYR A 19 -6.91 -0.31 3.06
CA TYR A 19 -7.17 -1.61 3.68
C TYR A 19 -5.88 -2.44 3.77
N PRO A 20 -5.62 -3.29 4.82
CA PRO A 20 -6.53 -3.67 5.90
C PRO A 20 -6.51 -2.74 7.12
N THR A 21 -5.47 -1.97 7.34
CA THR A 21 -5.39 -1.13 8.55
C THR A 21 -4.76 0.24 8.26
N PRO A 22 -5.51 1.32 8.51
CA PRO A 22 -4.99 2.67 8.37
C PRO A 22 -3.74 2.98 9.21
N LEU A 23 -3.44 2.23 10.25
CA LEU A 23 -2.38 2.56 11.22
C LEU A 23 -1.02 1.90 10.95
N TYR A 24 -0.95 0.77 10.23
CA TYR A 24 0.28 -0.03 10.16
C TYR A 24 0.81 -0.37 8.78
N GLY A 25 0.19 0.02 7.71
CA GLY A 25 0.69 -0.42 6.40
C GLY A 25 -0.15 0.01 5.23
N ILE A 26 -0.87 1.04 5.48
CA ILE A 26 -1.84 1.63 4.61
C ILE A 26 -1.46 1.64 3.20
N THR A 27 -0.28 1.91 2.98
CA THR A 27 0.17 2.29 1.66
C THR A 27 1.34 1.44 1.24
N LYS A 28 1.77 0.48 2.09
CA LYS A 28 2.95 -0.32 1.75
C LYS A 28 2.83 -1.02 0.41
N VAL A 29 1.69 -1.66 0.14
CA VAL A 29 1.50 -2.33 -1.16
C VAL A 29 1.47 -1.31 -2.30
N PHE A 30 0.91 -0.13 -2.10
CA PHE A 30 0.92 0.94 -3.09
C PHE A 30 2.29 1.64 -3.17
N GLU A 31 2.95 1.85 -2.03
CA GLU A 31 4.28 2.45 -1.97
C GLU A 31 5.33 1.52 -2.58
N GLU A 32 5.37 0.26 -2.14
CA GLU A 32 6.36 -0.73 -2.58
C GLU A 32 6.03 -1.30 -3.96
N GLY A 33 4.76 -1.51 -4.28
CA GLY A 33 4.34 -2.09 -5.57
C GLY A 33 4.23 -1.07 -6.71
N GLN A 34 4.17 0.23 -6.42
CA GLN A 34 4.01 1.23 -7.48
C GLN A 34 4.92 2.45 -7.33
N LEU A 35 4.93 3.14 -6.19
CA LEU A 35 5.68 4.39 -6.08
C LEU A 35 7.21 4.20 -6.08
N ILE A 36 7.71 3.20 -5.37
CA ILE A 36 9.15 2.91 -5.34
C ILE A 36 9.65 2.44 -6.71
N PRO A 37 8.99 1.52 -7.42
CA PRO A 37 9.34 1.19 -8.81
C PRO A 37 9.33 2.38 -9.76
N MET A 38 8.40 3.35 -9.57
CA MET A 38 8.38 4.61 -10.32
C MET A 38 9.56 5.54 -10.01
N GLY A 39 10.44 5.19 -9.04
CA GLY A 39 11.63 5.96 -8.69
C GLY A 39 11.49 6.88 -7.46
N PHE A 40 10.41 6.77 -6.71
CA PHE A 40 10.30 7.48 -5.42
C PHE A 40 11.17 6.79 -4.36
N SER A 41 11.91 7.57 -3.58
CA SER A 41 12.65 7.00 -2.45
C SER A 41 11.69 6.53 -1.34
N THR A 42 12.15 5.58 -0.52
CA THR A 42 11.41 5.05 0.63
C THR A 42 11.01 6.13 1.65
N GLU A 43 11.74 7.25 1.69
CA GLU A 43 11.45 8.39 2.56
C GLU A 43 10.32 9.29 2.01
N ILE A 44 10.24 9.41 0.68
CA ILE A 44 9.30 10.30 -0.01
C ILE A 44 8.01 9.59 -0.39
N ALA A 45 8.07 8.30 -0.70
CA ALA A 45 6.91 7.49 -1.09
C ALA A 45 5.74 7.60 -0.08
N PRO A 46 5.93 7.57 1.26
CA PRO A 46 4.85 7.77 2.22
C PRO A 46 4.15 9.12 2.12
N PHE A 47 4.86 10.18 1.75
CA PHE A 47 4.25 11.49 1.55
C PHE A 47 3.39 11.52 0.28
N PHE A 48 3.93 11.00 -0.82
CA PHE A 48 3.21 10.97 -2.09
C PHE A 48 2.01 10.02 -2.07
N SER A 49 2.09 8.90 -1.36
CA SER A 49 0.96 7.98 -1.23
C SER A 49 -0.26 8.66 -0.63
N ARG A 50 -0.07 9.46 0.43
CA ARG A 50 -1.17 10.22 1.07
C ARG A 50 -1.73 11.30 0.16
N LEU A 51 -0.87 11.98 -0.60
CA LEU A 51 -1.31 12.98 -1.58
C LEU A 51 -2.13 12.33 -2.70
N ILE A 52 -1.67 11.22 -3.26
CA ILE A 52 -2.34 10.53 -4.36
C ILE A 52 -3.68 9.94 -3.90
N ILE A 53 -3.71 9.26 -2.75
CA ILE A 53 -4.95 8.72 -2.19
C ILE A 53 -5.92 9.86 -1.85
N GLY A 54 -5.42 10.95 -1.25
CA GLY A 54 -6.22 12.15 -1.00
C GLY A 54 -6.77 12.76 -2.30
N PHE A 55 -5.97 12.77 -3.36
CA PHE A 55 -6.40 13.23 -4.67
C PHE A 55 -7.46 12.30 -5.31
N GLU A 56 -7.35 10.99 -5.13
CA GLU A 56 -8.40 10.04 -5.55
C GLU A 56 -9.72 10.28 -4.81
N PHE A 57 -9.69 10.49 -3.50
CA PHE A 57 -10.88 10.92 -2.75
C PHE A 57 -11.43 12.24 -3.28
N PHE A 58 -10.57 13.22 -3.52
CA PHE A 58 -11.00 14.50 -4.07
C PHE A 58 -11.67 14.34 -5.44
N ILE A 59 -11.10 13.56 -6.36
CA ILE A 59 -11.70 13.26 -7.66
C ILE A 59 -13.08 12.61 -7.48
N ALA A 60 -13.21 11.64 -6.58
CA ALA A 60 -14.47 10.94 -6.34
C ALA A 60 -15.60 11.89 -5.98
N PHE A 61 -15.35 12.90 -5.16
CA PHE A 61 -16.34 13.91 -4.79
C PHE A 61 -16.46 15.02 -5.83
N ALA A 62 -15.34 15.52 -6.38
CA ALA A 62 -15.32 16.64 -7.29
C ALA A 62 -16.01 16.34 -8.63
N ILE A 63 -15.91 15.07 -9.12
CA ILE A 63 -16.55 14.68 -10.38
C ILE A 63 -18.08 14.69 -10.31
N LEU A 64 -18.66 14.57 -9.12
CA LEU A 64 -20.11 14.68 -8.91
C LEU A 64 -20.59 16.12 -8.94
N GLN A 65 -19.72 17.08 -8.66
CA GLN A 65 -20.01 18.50 -8.72
C GLN A 65 -19.90 19.00 -10.16
N SER A 66 -20.48 20.17 -10.43
CA SER A 66 -20.43 20.77 -11.78
C SER A 66 -19.44 21.95 -11.86
N HIS A 67 -18.60 22.14 -10.83
CA HIS A 67 -17.61 23.20 -10.77
C HIS A 67 -16.31 22.76 -11.45
N TYR A 68 -15.86 23.49 -12.48
CA TYR A 68 -14.63 23.25 -13.23
C TYR A 68 -14.39 21.78 -13.65
N ILE A 69 -15.49 21.03 -13.86
CA ILE A 69 -15.40 19.61 -14.19
C ILE A 69 -14.67 19.38 -15.51
N LYS A 70 -14.99 20.18 -16.54
CA LYS A 70 -14.39 20.06 -17.87
C LYS A 70 -12.98 20.64 -17.93
N LYS A 71 -12.77 21.78 -17.24
CA LYS A 71 -11.51 22.53 -17.35
C LYS A 71 -10.42 22.02 -16.40
N LEU A 72 -10.79 21.41 -15.27
CA LEU A 72 -9.83 21.02 -14.24
C LEU A 72 -9.96 19.54 -13.86
N ILE A 73 -11.13 19.09 -13.42
CA ILE A 73 -11.28 17.75 -12.82
C ILE A 73 -11.01 16.63 -13.84
N ILE A 74 -11.67 16.66 -14.99
CA ILE A 74 -11.47 15.63 -16.01
C ILE A 74 -10.02 15.62 -16.53
N PRO A 75 -9.40 16.76 -16.91
CA PRO A 75 -8.02 16.77 -17.37
C PRO A 75 -7.02 16.27 -16.31
N SER A 76 -7.16 16.66 -15.05
CA SER A 76 -6.28 16.19 -13.98
C SER A 76 -6.47 14.70 -13.69
N THR A 77 -7.70 14.18 -13.79
CA THR A 77 -7.98 12.75 -13.68
C THR A 77 -7.36 11.96 -14.85
N ILE A 78 -7.47 12.47 -16.07
CA ILE A 78 -6.84 11.86 -17.24
C ILE A 78 -5.32 11.85 -17.08
N LEU A 79 -4.72 12.95 -16.60
CA LEU A 79 -3.28 13.03 -16.35
C LEU A 79 -2.83 11.97 -15.34
N LEU A 80 -3.54 11.87 -14.21
CA LEU A 80 -3.24 10.86 -13.18
C LEU A 80 -3.28 9.44 -13.75
N LEU A 81 -4.36 9.09 -14.46
CA LEU A 81 -4.52 7.78 -15.07
C LEU A 81 -3.47 7.52 -16.16
N ALA A 82 -3.09 8.53 -16.93
CA ALA A 82 -2.07 8.38 -17.96
C ALA A 82 -0.69 8.06 -17.36
N VAL A 83 -0.30 8.76 -16.28
CA VAL A 83 0.96 8.50 -15.58
C VAL A 83 1.01 7.05 -15.08
N PHE A 84 -0.03 6.60 -14.37
CA PHE A 84 -0.09 5.22 -13.88
C PHE A 84 -0.22 4.19 -15.02
N SER A 85 -0.85 4.53 -16.14
CA SER A 85 -0.93 3.61 -17.29
C SER A 85 0.40 3.43 -17.99
N ILE A 86 1.24 4.46 -18.02
CA ILE A 86 2.61 4.36 -18.55
C ILE A 86 3.44 3.43 -17.64
N ASP A 87 3.39 3.63 -16.34
CA ASP A 87 4.07 2.80 -15.37
C ASP A 87 3.66 1.31 -15.48
N LEU A 88 2.35 1.03 -15.44
CA LEU A 88 1.83 -0.32 -15.64
C LEU A 88 2.24 -0.94 -16.99
N SER A 89 2.40 -0.13 -18.03
CA SER A 89 2.89 -0.63 -19.32
C SER A 89 4.35 -1.04 -19.23
N LEU A 90 5.17 -0.30 -18.50
CA LEU A 90 6.58 -0.65 -18.27
C LEU A 90 6.68 -1.94 -17.45
N ASP A 91 5.86 -2.11 -16.42
CA ASP A 91 5.79 -3.35 -15.64
C ASP A 91 5.44 -4.57 -16.50
N ILE A 92 4.46 -4.43 -17.40
CA ILE A 92 4.08 -5.50 -18.35
C ILE A 92 5.25 -5.84 -19.28
N PHE A 93 5.96 -4.85 -19.81
CA PHE A 93 7.13 -5.07 -20.65
C PHE A 93 8.29 -5.72 -19.89
N ALA A 94 8.41 -5.45 -18.58
CA ALA A 94 9.40 -6.09 -17.71
C ALA A 94 9.01 -7.52 -17.30
N GLY A 95 7.80 -7.99 -17.66
CA GLY A 95 7.29 -9.31 -17.29
C GLY A 95 6.82 -9.44 -15.86
N ASN A 96 6.51 -8.30 -15.20
CA ASN A 96 5.98 -8.30 -13.84
C ASN A 96 4.50 -8.70 -13.84
N GLU A 97 4.17 -9.77 -13.13
CA GLU A 97 2.79 -10.26 -12.93
C GLU A 97 2.30 -10.11 -11.48
N GLU A 98 3.11 -9.51 -10.60
CA GLU A 98 2.75 -9.30 -9.22
C GLU A 98 1.64 -8.26 -9.04
N ASN A 99 1.14 -8.12 -7.80
CA ASN A 99 0.12 -7.13 -7.50
C ASN A 99 0.65 -5.71 -7.68
N CYS A 100 0.11 -4.97 -8.64
CA CYS A 100 0.50 -3.59 -8.93
C CYS A 100 0.19 -2.57 -7.83
N GLY A 101 -0.51 -2.96 -6.76
CA GLY A 101 -0.88 -2.04 -5.67
C GLY A 101 -1.98 -1.02 -6.00
N CYS A 102 -2.51 -1.00 -7.23
CA CYS A 102 -3.54 -0.02 -7.66
C CYS A 102 -4.81 -0.02 -6.80
N PHE A 103 -5.20 -1.17 -6.25
CA PHE A 103 -6.28 -1.35 -5.29
C PHE A 103 -5.78 -1.97 -3.97
N GLY A 104 -4.53 -1.70 -3.60
CA GLY A 104 -3.93 -2.20 -2.38
C GLY A 104 -3.99 -3.73 -2.28
N GLN A 105 -4.31 -4.23 -1.09
CA GLN A 105 -4.52 -5.66 -0.82
C GLN A 105 -5.97 -6.11 -0.95
N LEU A 106 -6.92 -5.17 -0.96
CA LEU A 106 -8.35 -5.52 -0.99
C LEU A 106 -8.74 -6.22 -2.28
N ILE A 107 -8.20 -5.76 -3.41
CA ILE A 107 -8.43 -6.35 -4.73
C ILE A 107 -7.07 -6.46 -5.42
N PRO A 108 -6.36 -7.59 -5.22
CA PRO A 108 -5.09 -7.79 -5.91
C PRO A 108 -5.31 -7.82 -7.42
N MET A 109 -4.54 -7.02 -8.16
CA MET A 109 -4.64 -6.91 -9.61
C MET A 109 -3.25 -7.01 -10.23
N THR A 110 -3.14 -7.74 -11.32
CA THR A 110 -1.94 -7.72 -12.15
C THR A 110 -1.83 -6.39 -12.93
N PRO A 111 -0.63 -5.98 -13.35
CA PRO A 111 -0.45 -4.78 -14.16
C PRO A 111 -1.35 -4.74 -15.40
N SER A 112 -1.54 -5.88 -16.05
CA SER A 112 -2.42 -6.01 -17.25
C SER A 112 -3.88 -5.71 -16.93
N GLN A 113 -4.41 -6.25 -15.83
CA GLN A 113 -5.79 -6.00 -15.39
C GLN A 113 -6.00 -4.53 -15.03
N ALA A 114 -5.03 -3.95 -14.30
CA ALA A 114 -5.06 -2.55 -13.91
C ALA A 114 -5.00 -1.62 -15.14
N LEU A 115 -4.20 -1.95 -16.15
CA LEU A 115 -4.11 -1.20 -17.40
C LEU A 115 -5.43 -1.23 -18.18
N ILE A 116 -6.07 -2.40 -18.30
CA ILE A 116 -7.39 -2.52 -18.97
C ILE A 116 -8.42 -1.64 -18.25
N LYS A 117 -8.47 -1.69 -16.92
CA LYS A 117 -9.35 -0.83 -16.11
C LYS A 117 -9.08 0.66 -16.39
N ASN A 118 -7.81 1.07 -16.44
CA ASN A 118 -7.44 2.45 -16.70
C ASN A 118 -7.87 2.89 -18.12
N ILE A 119 -7.66 2.06 -19.13
CA ILE A 119 -8.09 2.35 -20.52
C ILE A 119 -9.60 2.52 -20.57
N LEU A 120 -10.37 1.62 -19.97
CA LEU A 120 -11.84 1.74 -19.94
C LEU A 120 -12.28 3.03 -19.23
N THR A 121 -11.61 3.39 -18.13
CA THR A 121 -11.90 4.63 -17.39
C THR A 121 -11.57 5.86 -18.24
N LEU A 122 -10.44 5.86 -18.98
CA LEU A 122 -10.06 6.94 -19.88
C LEU A 122 -11.08 7.12 -21.02
N LEU A 123 -11.62 6.03 -21.59
CA LEU A 123 -12.67 6.10 -22.60
C LEU A 123 -13.95 6.75 -22.05
N ILE A 124 -14.35 6.38 -20.83
CA ILE A 124 -15.51 6.99 -20.16
C ILE A 124 -15.26 8.47 -19.87
N LEU A 125 -14.06 8.83 -19.41
CA LEU A 125 -13.68 10.24 -19.15
C LEU A 125 -13.67 11.06 -20.45
N PHE A 126 -13.19 10.50 -21.55
CA PHE A 126 -13.19 11.17 -22.85
C PHE A 126 -14.62 11.42 -23.34
N PHE A 127 -15.50 10.42 -23.21
CA PHE A 127 -16.93 10.59 -23.50
C PHE A 127 -17.55 11.66 -22.61
N LEU A 128 -17.24 11.65 -21.32
CA LEU A 128 -17.74 12.62 -20.36
C LEU A 128 -17.23 14.04 -20.70
N PHE A 129 -15.96 14.19 -21.07
CA PHE A 129 -15.35 15.45 -21.47
C PHE A 129 -16.09 16.11 -22.65
N LYS A 130 -16.54 15.31 -23.61
CA LYS A 130 -17.31 15.82 -24.76
C LYS A 130 -18.72 16.30 -24.38
N ASN A 131 -19.35 15.61 -23.42
CA ASN A 131 -20.78 15.81 -23.12
C ASN A 131 -21.07 16.67 -21.90
N VAL A 132 -20.03 17.06 -21.12
CA VAL A 132 -20.21 17.87 -19.91
C VAL A 132 -19.74 19.30 -20.15
N ASN A 133 -20.47 20.24 -19.56
CA ASN A 133 -20.08 21.64 -19.49
C ASN A 133 -19.94 22.07 -18.02
N ASP A 134 -19.03 23.02 -17.79
CA ASP A 134 -18.87 23.65 -16.49
C ASP A 134 -20.09 24.51 -16.13
N LYS A 135 -20.39 24.58 -14.84
CA LYS A 135 -21.42 25.50 -14.32
C LYS A 135 -21.00 26.95 -14.61
N LYS A 136 -21.95 27.79 -15.03
CA LYS A 136 -21.68 29.19 -15.41
C LYS A 136 -21.02 30.02 -14.29
N ASN A 137 -21.39 29.75 -13.02
CA ASN A 137 -20.79 30.35 -11.83
C ASN A 137 -19.98 29.32 -11.07
N SER A 138 -18.89 28.82 -11.67
CA SER A 138 -17.99 27.88 -11.01
C SER A 138 -17.13 28.59 -9.97
N SER A 139 -17.04 28.03 -8.76
CA SER A 139 -16.19 28.54 -7.69
C SER A 139 -14.91 27.68 -7.61
N PHE A 140 -13.77 28.30 -7.91
CA PHE A 140 -12.47 27.66 -7.73
C PHE A 140 -12.14 27.48 -6.24
N LEU A 141 -12.53 28.45 -5.41
CA LEU A 141 -12.28 28.39 -3.97
C LEU A 141 -12.95 27.19 -3.31
N LEU A 142 -14.12 26.77 -3.78
CA LEU A 142 -14.81 25.58 -3.28
C LEU A 142 -14.02 24.31 -3.58
N LEU A 143 -13.47 24.16 -4.77
CA LEU A 143 -12.64 23.01 -5.14
C LEU A 143 -11.31 23.03 -4.38
N PHE A 144 -10.67 24.19 -4.29
CA PHE A 144 -9.41 24.35 -3.58
C PHE A 144 -9.56 24.02 -2.08
N ASN A 145 -10.58 24.56 -1.43
CA ASN A 145 -10.87 24.27 -0.03
C ASN A 145 -11.21 22.78 0.17
N GLY A 146 -11.99 22.18 -0.74
CA GLY A 146 -12.29 20.74 -0.69
C GLY A 146 -11.05 19.89 -0.79
N PHE A 147 -10.14 20.19 -1.71
CA PHE A 147 -8.86 19.49 -1.84
C PHE A 147 -7.99 19.68 -0.58
N LEU A 148 -7.89 20.90 -0.07
CA LEU A 148 -7.10 21.22 1.11
C LEU A 148 -7.63 20.47 2.35
N VAL A 149 -8.95 20.46 2.57
CA VAL A 149 -9.56 19.71 3.69
C VAL A 149 -9.26 18.21 3.58
N ILE A 150 -9.43 17.61 2.41
CA ILE A 150 -9.11 16.18 2.22
C ILE A 150 -7.63 15.92 2.46
N THR A 151 -6.74 16.77 1.96
CA THR A 151 -5.29 16.62 2.16
C THR A 151 -4.94 16.72 3.65
N VAL A 152 -5.46 17.72 4.36
CA VAL A 152 -5.24 17.87 5.80
C VAL A 152 -5.77 16.66 6.57
N LEU A 153 -6.95 16.15 6.22
CA LEU A 153 -7.50 14.94 6.83
C LEU A 153 -6.60 13.72 6.57
N MET A 154 -6.08 13.56 5.36
CA MET A 154 -5.17 12.45 5.04
C MET A 154 -3.93 12.47 5.93
N PHE A 155 -3.25 13.60 6.07
CA PHE A 155 -2.06 13.70 6.92
C PHE A 155 -2.35 13.68 8.42
N SER A 156 -3.53 14.13 8.84
CA SER A 156 -3.93 14.11 10.26
C SER A 156 -4.35 12.73 10.73
N LEU A 157 -5.11 11.98 9.90
CA LEU A 157 -5.57 10.64 10.22
C LEU A 157 -4.49 9.58 9.99
N LEU A 158 -3.56 9.87 9.09
CA LEU A 158 -2.52 8.96 8.63
C LEU A 158 -1.15 9.64 8.70
N PRO A 159 -0.67 9.96 9.91
CA PRO A 159 0.62 10.61 10.07
C PRO A 159 1.73 9.75 9.47
N ILE A 160 2.70 10.41 8.84
CA ILE A 160 3.91 9.74 8.40
C ILE A 160 4.71 9.43 9.66
N ALA A 161 4.89 8.14 9.95
CA ALA A 161 5.84 7.73 10.98
C ALA A 161 7.24 8.15 10.48
N THR A 162 7.72 9.28 10.97
CA THR A 162 9.14 9.58 10.85
C THR A 162 9.86 8.47 11.61
N ASN A 163 10.88 7.88 10.99
CA ASN A 163 11.85 7.03 11.69
C ASN A 163 12.63 7.88 12.70
N SER A 164 11.91 8.54 13.62
CA SER A 164 12.53 9.02 14.83
C SER A 164 12.86 7.74 15.60
N SER A 165 14.11 7.63 15.99
CA SER A 165 14.72 6.60 16.82
C SER A 165 14.10 6.48 18.24
N ASN A 166 12.81 6.61 18.36
CA ASN A 166 12.08 6.11 19.49
C ASN A 166 12.07 4.60 19.32
N LYS A 167 12.99 3.93 20.02
CA LYS A 167 12.97 2.47 20.20
C LYS A 167 11.55 2.07 20.58
N GLN A 168 10.78 1.71 19.56
CA GLN A 168 9.44 1.18 19.78
C GLN A 168 9.65 -0.21 20.35
N ILE A 169 9.50 -0.31 21.67
CA ILE A 169 9.62 -1.59 22.37
C ILE A 169 8.55 -2.51 21.79
N SER A 170 8.99 -3.61 21.20
CA SER A 170 8.09 -4.61 20.66
C SER A 170 7.19 -5.15 21.79
N SER A 171 5.90 -5.31 21.51
CA SER A 171 4.97 -5.98 22.43
C SER A 171 5.39 -7.43 22.76
N PHE A 172 6.24 -8.01 21.92
CA PHE A 172 6.79 -9.36 22.09
C PHE A 172 8.06 -9.40 22.97
N SER A 173 8.58 -8.26 23.42
CA SER A 173 9.77 -8.21 24.29
C SER A 173 9.61 -9.04 25.58
N ASN A 174 8.38 -9.21 26.06
CA ASN A 174 8.09 -9.97 27.26
C ASN A 174 8.21 -11.51 27.08
N TYR A 175 8.23 -11.97 25.84
CA TYR A 175 8.33 -13.40 25.50
C TYR A 175 9.75 -13.82 25.13
N VAL A 176 10.67 -12.88 25.07
CA VAL A 176 12.07 -13.13 24.70
C VAL A 176 12.95 -12.94 25.93
N ILE A 177 13.94 -13.81 26.08
CA ILE A 177 14.90 -13.75 27.18
C ILE A 177 15.58 -12.37 27.19
N PRO A 178 15.75 -11.69 28.35
CA PRO A 178 16.29 -10.32 28.43
C PRO A 178 17.68 -10.14 27.78
N GLU A 179 18.43 -11.21 27.64
CA GLU A 179 19.74 -11.22 27.00
C GLU A 179 19.68 -10.93 25.49
N PHE A 180 18.52 -11.20 24.85
CA PHE A 180 18.31 -10.96 23.44
C PHE A 180 17.50 -9.68 23.20
N ASN A 181 18.15 -8.67 22.64
CA ASN A 181 17.49 -7.40 22.35
C ASN A 181 16.78 -7.44 20.99
N ILE A 182 15.50 -7.84 20.99
CA ILE A 182 14.67 -7.88 19.77
C ILE A 182 14.27 -6.50 19.24
N ASN A 183 14.55 -5.44 19.99
CA ASN A 183 14.20 -4.06 19.63
C ASN A 183 15.34 -3.34 18.89
N ASP A 184 16.45 -4.01 18.60
CA ASP A 184 17.60 -3.44 17.93
C ASP A 184 17.95 -4.23 16.66
N GLY A 185 18.07 -3.52 15.52
CA GLY A 185 18.35 -4.10 14.22
C GLY A 185 17.14 -4.84 13.59
N LYS A 186 17.41 -5.54 12.48
CA LYS A 186 16.41 -6.38 11.81
C LYS A 186 16.40 -7.77 12.45
N LYS A 187 15.23 -8.22 12.87
CA LYS A 187 15.02 -9.52 13.51
C LYS A 187 13.88 -10.26 12.84
N VAL A 188 13.99 -11.57 12.78
CA VAL A 188 12.90 -12.47 12.42
C VAL A 188 12.41 -13.13 13.70
N LEU A 189 11.14 -12.94 14.03
CA LEU A 189 10.51 -13.52 15.20
C LEU A 189 9.53 -14.59 14.75
N CYS A 190 9.81 -15.85 15.09
CA CYS A 190 9.01 -17.00 14.72
C CYS A 190 8.22 -17.50 15.93
N PHE A 191 6.95 -17.80 15.73
CA PHE A 191 6.11 -18.47 16.73
C PHE A 191 5.85 -19.89 16.22
N PHE A 192 6.50 -20.86 16.84
CA PHE A 192 6.44 -22.25 16.42
C PHE A 192 5.88 -23.14 17.51
N ASP A 193 5.32 -24.25 17.10
CA ASP A 193 5.00 -25.39 17.95
C ASP A 193 6.06 -26.47 17.76
N ALA A 194 6.65 -26.94 18.86
CA ALA A 194 7.75 -27.89 18.81
C ALA A 194 7.38 -29.27 18.23
N GLY A 195 6.10 -29.63 18.23
CA GLY A 195 5.60 -30.85 17.63
C GLY A 195 5.11 -30.72 16.19
N CYS A 196 5.22 -29.54 15.60
CA CYS A 196 4.72 -29.26 14.26
C CYS A 196 5.81 -29.52 13.20
N GLU A 197 5.64 -30.52 12.35
CA GLU A 197 6.58 -30.85 11.27
C GLU A 197 6.82 -29.68 10.31
N HIS A 198 5.77 -28.92 9.96
CA HIS A 198 5.91 -27.73 9.10
C HIS A 198 6.72 -26.61 9.76
N CYS A 199 6.65 -26.49 11.09
CA CYS A 199 7.45 -25.53 11.83
C CYS A 199 8.92 -25.92 11.84
N MET A 200 9.21 -27.24 11.96
CA MET A 200 10.56 -27.80 11.88
C MET A 200 11.16 -27.54 10.49
N ASP A 201 10.42 -27.80 9.42
CA ASP A 201 10.85 -27.54 8.04
C ASP A 201 11.09 -26.06 7.78
N ALA A 202 10.24 -25.20 8.33
CA ALA A 202 10.41 -23.75 8.23
C ALA A 202 11.65 -23.27 8.97
N ALA A 203 11.90 -23.79 10.18
CA ALA A 203 13.10 -23.46 10.96
C ALA A 203 14.37 -23.88 10.23
N LYS A 204 14.40 -25.10 9.69
CA LYS A 204 15.51 -25.59 8.88
C LYS A 204 15.76 -24.68 7.66
N SER A 205 14.70 -24.30 6.94
CA SER A 205 14.82 -23.39 5.80
C SER A 205 15.40 -22.02 6.20
N LEU A 206 15.04 -21.50 7.38
CA LEU A 206 15.61 -20.26 7.91
C LEU A 206 17.07 -20.41 8.28
N THR A 207 17.46 -21.55 8.86
CA THR A 207 18.85 -21.90 9.17
C THR A 207 19.70 -21.98 7.90
N ASP A 208 19.21 -22.67 6.87
CA ASP A 208 19.87 -22.75 5.57
C ASP A 208 20.05 -21.37 4.93
N LEU A 209 19.02 -20.52 4.95
CA LEU A 209 19.09 -19.16 4.42
C LEU A 209 20.09 -18.30 5.21
N SER A 210 20.16 -18.45 6.53
CA SER A 210 21.10 -17.70 7.37
C SER A 210 22.55 -18.07 7.09
N THR A 211 22.83 -19.34 6.76
CA THR A 211 24.17 -19.79 6.40
C THR A 211 24.62 -19.32 5.02
N LEU A 212 23.66 -19.12 4.10
CA LEU A 212 23.94 -18.67 2.73
C LEU A 212 24.08 -17.15 2.61
N ASN A 213 23.55 -16.39 3.55
CA ASN A 213 23.51 -14.93 3.50
C ASN A 213 24.03 -14.30 4.80
N THR A 214 25.18 -13.66 4.74
CA THR A 214 25.83 -13.00 5.90
C THR A 214 25.02 -11.81 6.45
N ASP A 215 24.15 -11.21 5.64
CA ASP A 215 23.27 -10.11 6.04
C ASP A 215 21.87 -10.59 6.48
N PHE A 216 21.71 -11.90 6.69
CA PHE A 216 20.44 -12.45 7.12
C PHE A 216 20.09 -11.96 8.54
N PRO A 217 18.82 -11.52 8.78
CA PRO A 217 18.40 -11.07 10.10
C PRO A 217 18.55 -12.16 11.16
N GLU A 218 18.88 -11.78 12.38
CA GLU A 218 18.91 -12.69 13.52
C GLU A 218 17.52 -13.29 13.77
N VAL A 219 17.45 -14.62 13.90
CA VAL A 219 16.21 -15.37 14.05
C VAL A 219 16.00 -15.73 15.53
N HIS A 220 14.82 -15.38 16.05
CA HIS A 220 14.39 -15.77 17.40
C HIS A 220 13.14 -16.63 17.29
N ILE A 221 13.16 -17.81 17.91
CA ILE A 221 12.02 -18.73 17.95
C ILE A 221 11.39 -18.66 19.34
N ILE A 222 10.07 -18.42 19.35
CA ILE A 222 9.23 -18.53 20.54
C ILE A 222 8.37 -19.77 20.37
N PHE A 223 8.51 -20.71 21.27
CA PHE A 223 7.70 -21.93 21.25
C PHE A 223 6.40 -21.71 22.01
N SER A 224 5.33 -22.36 21.57
CA SER A 224 4.12 -22.53 22.36
C SER A 224 4.41 -23.46 23.55
N ASP A 225 3.71 -23.29 24.65
CA ASP A 225 3.89 -24.05 25.88
C ASP A 225 3.28 -25.47 25.85
N THR A 226 2.66 -25.85 24.71
CA THR A 226 1.89 -27.09 24.59
C THR A 226 2.73 -28.35 24.45
N GLU A 227 3.95 -28.25 23.94
CA GLU A 227 4.84 -29.39 23.63
C GLU A 227 6.32 -29.14 23.99
N GLU A 228 6.59 -28.57 25.14
CA GLU A 228 7.96 -28.24 25.61
C GLU A 228 8.93 -29.42 25.53
N GLY A 229 8.43 -30.64 25.78
CA GLY A 229 9.24 -31.86 25.74
C GLY A 229 9.83 -32.21 24.37
N LYS A 230 9.31 -31.62 23.28
CA LYS A 230 9.79 -31.85 21.91
C LYS A 230 10.79 -30.79 21.44
N ILE A 231 11.04 -29.75 22.23
CA ILE A 231 11.98 -28.67 21.85
C ILE A 231 13.38 -29.21 21.52
N PRO A 232 13.96 -30.15 22.27
CA PRO A 232 15.29 -30.71 21.93
C PRO A 232 15.32 -31.38 20.56
N GLU A 233 14.27 -32.16 20.22
CA GLU A 233 14.13 -32.83 18.91
C GLU A 233 13.97 -31.80 17.78
N PHE A 234 13.21 -30.75 18.01
CA PHE A 234 13.02 -29.62 17.07
C PHE A 234 14.36 -28.94 16.76
N LEU A 235 15.16 -28.64 17.80
CA LEU A 235 16.45 -27.96 17.64
C LEU A 235 17.53 -28.86 17.00
N GLU A 236 17.42 -30.16 17.15
CA GLU A 236 18.34 -31.11 16.49
C GLU A 236 18.03 -31.24 14.98
N TYR A 237 16.75 -31.07 14.60
CA TYR A 237 16.30 -31.15 13.22
C TYR A 237 16.59 -29.89 12.43
N SER A 238 16.44 -28.70 13.04
CA SER A 238 16.52 -27.40 12.42
C SER A 238 17.93 -26.81 12.38
#